data_24922af98d4ed444ea8f5f29193ab401
#
_entry.id   24922af98d4ed444ea8f5f29193ab401
#
_cell.length_a   1.000
_cell.length_b   1.000
_cell.length_c   1.000
_cell.angle_alpha   90.00
_cell.angle_beta   90.00
_cell.angle_gamma   90.00
#
_symmetry.space_group_name_H-M   'P 1'
#
loop_
_entity.id
_entity.type
_entity.pdbx_description
1 polymer ?
#
loop_
_entity_poly.entity_id
_entity_poly.type
_entity_poly.pdbx_seq_one_letter_code
_entity_poly.pdbx_strand_id
1 'polypeptide(L)'
;MKITFLTYDGLLDPLGKSQILPYLLKLRPHVDEMQIISFEKKEKLNSKDFLDLSKNLSNMNIFWIHHTFTASKFSLFKVIDIANFYKSFIWNCIIFKPTIVHARGHPMAIFACAIKKIFNFKLLFDYRGMWPDEKLSKGTWNLKFATHRVMYKFFKKWELNLLSKSDYLVFLTERVRNHFINSEKPLIKKSSIIPCAADYTLFNFSDYSSEKKFLKSSLSFENNLVLGYLGSIGPLYDFKGYLNLIKVGLENHLSISGLVITNNLEDAEEEISRFDFKKNNPSIKCLTLSREEVPKYLQLFSYLVSFCTISKSIIGASPTKIGEALSLGVPIISNSGVGDIDSIINETKCGILLEDTSIESLQTCINELRNQSFNKDFVRKESQKFFDLNIAFREYLNIYKTLDSDS
;
A
#
# COMPACT_ATOMS: atom_id res chain seq x y z
N MET A 1 20.63 -13.99 13.60
CA MET A 1 19.65 -12.86 13.64
C MET A 1 18.34 -13.33 14.27
N LYS A 2 17.90 -12.72 15.37
CA LYS A 2 16.56 -12.87 15.95
C LYS A 2 15.74 -11.63 15.65
N ILE A 3 14.65 -11.79 14.92
CA ILE A 3 13.85 -10.66 14.40
C ILE A 3 12.54 -10.56 15.15
N THR A 4 12.23 -9.36 15.67
CA THR A 4 10.89 -9.00 16.09
C THR A 4 10.29 -8.01 15.11
N PHE A 5 9.22 -8.38 14.42
CA PHE A 5 8.47 -7.52 13.53
C PHE A 5 7.26 -6.92 14.26
N LEU A 6 7.19 -5.59 14.29
CA LEU A 6 6.10 -4.86 14.94
C LEU A 6 5.23 -4.17 13.89
N THR A 7 3.93 -4.40 13.95
CA THR A 7 2.97 -3.75 13.07
C THR A 7 1.70 -3.33 13.80
N TYR A 8 1.20 -2.15 13.42
CA TYR A 8 -0.11 -1.67 13.83
C TYR A 8 -1.23 -2.24 12.95
N ASP A 9 -0.88 -2.63 11.71
CA ASP A 9 -1.79 -3.25 10.77
C ASP A 9 -1.97 -4.73 11.10
N GLY A 10 -3.20 -5.24 11.00
CA GLY A 10 -3.50 -6.66 11.17
C GLY A 10 -2.96 -7.50 10.00
N LEU A 11 -2.46 -8.70 10.30
CA LEU A 11 -2.00 -9.64 9.27
C LEU A 11 -3.14 -10.12 8.38
N LEU A 12 -4.36 -10.16 8.92
CA LEU A 12 -5.58 -10.53 8.20
C LEU A 12 -6.22 -9.37 7.43
N ASP A 13 -5.73 -8.14 7.60
CA ASP A 13 -6.20 -7.00 6.81
C ASP A 13 -5.60 -7.04 5.38
N PRO A 14 -6.22 -6.35 4.40
CA PRO A 14 -5.71 -6.31 3.03
C PRO A 14 -4.22 -5.93 2.93
N LEU A 15 -3.77 -4.95 3.74
CA LEU A 15 -2.36 -4.56 3.81
C LEU A 15 -1.49 -5.66 4.43
N GLY A 16 -1.99 -6.35 5.46
CA GLY A 16 -1.30 -7.50 6.07
C GLY A 16 -1.06 -8.61 5.05
N LYS A 17 -2.11 -8.99 4.35
CA LYS A 17 -2.09 -10.05 3.32
C LYS A 17 -1.22 -9.68 2.11
N SER A 18 -1.11 -8.41 1.74
CA SER A 18 -0.38 -7.97 0.54
C SER A 18 1.01 -7.41 0.81
N GLN A 19 1.22 -6.71 1.94
CA GLN A 19 2.44 -5.91 2.19
C GLN A 19 3.18 -6.29 3.47
N ILE A 20 2.77 -7.34 4.18
CA ILE A 20 3.46 -7.81 5.38
C ILE A 20 3.80 -9.29 5.24
N LEU A 21 2.78 -10.15 5.18
CA LEU A 21 2.96 -11.60 5.14
C LEU A 21 3.88 -12.08 4.01
N PRO A 22 3.73 -11.63 2.74
CA PRO A 22 4.57 -12.12 1.65
C PRO A 22 6.06 -11.86 1.87
N TYR A 23 6.41 -10.73 2.47
CA TYR A 23 7.79 -10.39 2.79
C TYR A 23 8.33 -11.26 3.94
N LEU A 24 7.57 -11.38 5.04
CA LEU A 24 8.03 -12.12 6.22
C LEU A 24 8.18 -13.61 5.94
N LEU A 25 7.26 -14.20 5.15
CA LEU A 25 7.35 -15.59 4.73
C LEU A 25 8.60 -15.86 3.89
N LYS A 26 8.98 -14.93 2.99
CA LYS A 26 10.23 -15.02 2.21
C LYS A 26 11.48 -14.77 3.06
N LEU A 27 11.41 -13.90 4.06
CA LEU A 27 12.54 -13.61 4.96
C LEU A 27 12.79 -14.70 5.99
N ARG A 28 11.74 -15.44 6.42
CA ARG A 28 11.82 -16.43 7.49
C ARG A 28 12.94 -17.48 7.31
N PRO A 29 13.17 -18.07 6.12
CA PRO A 29 14.23 -19.07 5.93
C PRO A 29 15.65 -18.52 6.11
N HIS A 30 15.81 -17.21 6.16
CA HIS A 30 17.12 -16.54 6.20
C HIS A 30 17.47 -15.95 7.59
N VAL A 31 16.64 -16.22 8.60
CA VAL A 31 16.84 -15.74 9.97
C VAL A 31 16.69 -16.89 10.95
N ASP A 32 17.38 -16.83 12.09
CA ASP A 32 17.38 -17.92 13.07
C ASP A 32 15.99 -18.05 13.72
N GLU A 33 15.49 -16.95 14.25
CA GLU A 33 14.19 -16.88 14.89
C GLU A 33 13.43 -15.62 14.43
N MET A 34 12.12 -15.76 14.28
CA MET A 34 11.24 -14.65 13.91
C MET A 34 9.98 -14.65 14.76
N GLN A 35 9.64 -13.48 15.27
CA GLN A 35 8.33 -13.26 15.88
C GLN A 35 7.66 -12.03 15.28
N ILE A 36 6.32 -12.04 15.28
CA ILE A 36 5.47 -10.95 14.82
C ILE A 36 4.58 -10.51 15.98
N ILE A 37 4.50 -9.21 16.22
CA ILE A 37 3.53 -8.63 17.15
C ILE A 37 2.65 -7.67 16.36
N SER A 38 1.35 -7.98 16.26
CA SER A 38 0.38 -7.23 15.45
C SER A 38 -0.88 -6.88 16.24
N PHE A 39 -1.69 -5.96 15.67
CA PHE A 39 -3.06 -5.74 16.11
C PHE A 39 -4.01 -6.38 15.12
N GLU A 40 -4.95 -7.19 15.63
CA GLU A 40 -5.99 -7.81 14.80
C GLU A 40 -7.38 -7.28 15.17
N LYS A 41 -8.27 -7.24 14.21
CA LYS A 41 -9.66 -6.88 14.44
C LYS A 41 -10.37 -8.00 15.18
N LYS A 42 -11.13 -7.65 16.23
CA LYS A 42 -11.81 -8.62 17.10
C LYS A 42 -12.72 -9.58 16.32
N GLU A 43 -13.42 -9.06 15.31
CA GLU A 43 -14.30 -9.85 14.46
C GLU A 43 -13.58 -10.89 13.58
N LYS A 44 -12.29 -10.74 13.37
CA LYS A 44 -11.47 -11.69 12.60
C LYS A 44 -10.86 -12.80 13.46
N LEU A 45 -10.77 -12.60 14.77
CA LEU A 45 -10.35 -13.65 15.68
C LEU A 45 -11.37 -14.80 15.63
N ASN A 46 -10.92 -16.03 15.61
CA ASN A 46 -11.74 -17.23 15.44
C ASN A 46 -12.34 -17.44 14.04
N SER A 47 -12.03 -16.58 13.06
CA SER A 47 -12.35 -16.89 11.68
C SER A 47 -11.50 -18.05 11.16
N LYS A 48 -11.96 -18.73 10.12
CA LYS A 48 -11.16 -19.76 9.45
C LYS A 48 -9.81 -19.20 8.97
N ASP A 49 -9.80 -18.01 8.38
CA ASP A 49 -8.57 -17.32 7.95
C ASP A 49 -7.58 -17.13 9.11
N PHE A 50 -8.07 -16.81 10.30
CA PHE A 50 -7.21 -16.64 11.48
C PHE A 50 -6.57 -17.97 11.91
N LEU A 51 -7.37 -19.04 11.96
CA LEU A 51 -6.88 -20.37 12.36
C LEU A 51 -5.87 -20.91 11.34
N ASP A 52 -6.17 -20.77 10.05
CA ASP A 52 -5.30 -21.22 8.96
C ASP A 52 -3.99 -20.43 8.95
N LEU A 53 -4.04 -19.10 9.12
CA LEU A 53 -2.84 -18.26 9.21
C LEU A 53 -2.00 -18.62 10.43
N SER A 54 -2.62 -18.78 11.60
CA SER A 54 -1.92 -19.14 12.84
C SER A 54 -1.18 -20.48 12.71
N LYS A 55 -1.85 -21.48 12.09
CA LYS A 55 -1.24 -22.79 11.82
C LYS A 55 -0.07 -22.67 10.82
N ASN A 56 -0.25 -21.89 9.75
CA ASN A 56 0.79 -21.70 8.75
C ASN A 56 2.03 -21.01 9.33
N LEU A 57 1.85 -19.96 10.11
CA LEU A 57 2.95 -19.26 10.79
C LEU A 57 3.70 -20.20 11.77
N SER A 58 2.94 -20.99 12.55
CA SER A 58 3.51 -22.00 13.47
C SER A 58 4.33 -23.05 12.73
N ASN A 59 3.83 -23.57 11.60
CA ASN A 59 4.54 -24.54 10.76
C ASN A 59 5.85 -23.98 10.19
N MET A 60 5.93 -22.68 10.01
CA MET A 60 7.15 -21.98 9.58
C MET A 60 8.03 -21.53 10.75
N ASN A 61 7.72 -21.92 11.98
CA ASN A 61 8.40 -21.47 13.19
C ASN A 61 8.44 -19.93 13.31
N ILE A 62 7.33 -19.27 13.03
CA ILE A 62 7.11 -17.84 13.26
C ILE A 62 6.20 -17.71 14.48
N PHE A 63 6.67 -17.06 15.54
CA PHE A 63 5.88 -16.81 16.74
C PHE A 63 4.99 -15.59 16.50
N TRP A 64 3.68 -15.79 16.46
CA TRP A 64 2.73 -14.71 16.26
C TRP A 64 2.00 -14.34 17.54
N ILE A 65 2.21 -13.11 17.99
CA ILE A 65 1.53 -12.50 19.13
C ILE A 65 0.59 -11.45 18.58
N HIS A 66 -0.69 -11.60 18.85
CA HIS A 66 -1.71 -10.67 18.39
C HIS A 66 -2.39 -9.96 19.57
N HIS A 67 -2.65 -8.70 19.40
CA HIS A 67 -3.46 -7.87 20.27
C HIS A 67 -4.73 -7.46 19.56
N THR A 68 -5.82 -7.27 20.29
CA THR A 68 -7.07 -6.80 19.71
C THR A 68 -7.18 -5.29 19.77
N PHE A 69 -7.74 -4.73 18.73
CA PHE A 69 -8.09 -3.33 18.69
C PHE A 69 -9.51 -3.15 19.21
N THR A 70 -9.68 -2.36 20.27
CA THR A 70 -11.02 -2.01 20.75
C THR A 70 -11.64 -0.96 19.84
N ALA A 71 -12.67 -1.33 19.08
CA ALA A 71 -13.43 -0.46 18.21
C ALA A 71 -14.34 0.48 19.04
N SER A 72 -13.75 1.26 19.96
CA SER A 72 -14.47 2.21 20.79
C SER A 72 -14.25 3.64 20.31
N LYS A 73 -15.31 4.45 20.36
CA LYS A 73 -15.20 5.91 20.19
C LYS A 73 -14.44 6.56 21.36
N PHE A 74 -14.35 5.91 22.51
CA PHE A 74 -13.67 6.41 23.70
C PHE A 74 -12.16 6.19 23.59
N SER A 75 -11.39 7.26 23.68
CA SER A 75 -9.93 7.25 23.59
C SER A 75 -9.26 6.42 24.68
N LEU A 76 -9.88 6.24 25.85
CA LEU A 76 -9.34 5.52 26.99
C LEU A 76 -9.06 4.03 26.68
N PHE A 77 -9.96 3.34 25.98
CA PHE A 77 -9.75 1.93 25.62
C PHE A 77 -8.58 1.77 24.64
N LYS A 78 -8.41 2.72 23.70
CA LYS A 78 -7.25 2.71 22.78
C LYS A 78 -5.93 2.88 23.54
N VAL A 79 -5.92 3.68 24.60
CA VAL A 79 -4.73 3.83 25.46
C VAL A 79 -4.41 2.54 26.19
N ILE A 80 -5.43 1.81 26.68
CA ILE A 80 -5.26 0.50 27.32
C ILE A 80 -4.71 -0.53 26.34
N ASP A 81 -5.26 -0.61 25.12
CA ASP A 81 -4.78 -1.51 24.08
C ASP A 81 -3.30 -1.25 23.74
N ILE A 82 -2.93 0.01 23.61
CA ILE A 82 -1.55 0.44 23.38
C ILE A 82 -0.65 0.09 24.56
N ALA A 83 -1.12 0.29 25.80
CA ALA A 83 -0.35 -0.06 27.00
C ALA A 83 -0.12 -1.58 27.11
N ASN A 84 -1.13 -2.39 26.81
CA ASN A 84 -1.02 -3.86 26.77
C ASN A 84 -0.04 -4.33 25.70
N PHE A 85 -0.11 -3.73 24.50
CA PHE A 85 0.87 -4.00 23.43
C PHE A 85 2.29 -3.68 23.90
N TYR A 86 2.49 -2.51 24.49
CA TYR A 86 3.81 -2.06 24.96
C TYR A 86 4.36 -2.97 26.07
N LYS A 87 3.51 -3.37 27.03
CA LYS A 87 3.86 -4.35 28.07
C LYS A 87 4.27 -5.69 27.46
N SER A 88 3.51 -6.18 26.50
CA SER A 88 3.81 -7.41 25.77
C SER A 88 5.13 -7.31 25.01
N PHE A 89 5.39 -6.20 24.33
CA PHE A 89 6.64 -5.99 23.60
C PHE A 89 7.86 -5.94 24.55
N ILE A 90 7.75 -5.25 25.70
CA ILE A 90 8.82 -5.24 26.71
C ILE A 90 9.10 -6.65 27.22
N TRP A 91 8.04 -7.40 27.57
CA TRP A 91 8.17 -8.78 28.03
C TRP A 91 8.87 -9.66 27.00
N ASN A 92 8.49 -9.49 25.73
CA ASN A 92 9.15 -10.20 24.65
C ASN A 92 10.61 -9.81 24.45
N CYS A 93 10.98 -8.55 24.64
CA CYS A 93 12.39 -8.14 24.62
C CYS A 93 13.21 -8.85 25.70
N ILE A 94 12.61 -9.14 26.89
CA ILE A 94 13.28 -9.86 27.96
C ILE A 94 13.47 -11.34 27.61
N ILE A 95 12.42 -12.00 27.08
CA ILE A 95 12.44 -13.45 26.82
C ILE A 95 13.10 -13.77 25.49
N PHE A 96 12.64 -13.15 24.40
CA PHE A 96 13.07 -13.46 23.04
C PHE A 96 14.42 -12.83 22.71
N LYS A 97 14.76 -11.69 23.33
CA LYS A 97 16.02 -10.95 23.13
C LYS A 97 16.32 -10.72 21.64
N PRO A 98 15.49 -9.93 20.94
CA PRO A 98 15.69 -9.69 19.52
C PRO A 98 17.03 -8.98 19.26
N THR A 99 17.75 -9.38 18.19
CA THR A 99 18.91 -8.62 17.72
C THR A 99 18.45 -7.44 16.85
N ILE A 100 17.35 -7.62 16.10
CA ILE A 100 16.77 -6.58 15.25
C ILE A 100 15.27 -6.46 15.55
N VAL A 101 14.80 -5.22 15.73
CA VAL A 101 13.37 -4.89 15.77
C VAL A 101 13.03 -4.13 14.49
N HIS A 102 12.21 -4.75 13.66
CA HIS A 102 11.66 -4.15 12.45
C HIS A 102 10.30 -3.52 12.78
N ALA A 103 10.26 -2.21 12.92
CA ALA A 103 9.06 -1.48 13.29
C ALA A 103 8.39 -0.85 12.06
N ARG A 104 7.21 -1.35 11.69
CA ARG A 104 6.43 -0.86 10.58
C ARG A 104 5.52 0.28 11.02
N GLY A 105 5.78 1.48 10.46
CA GLY A 105 5.02 2.69 10.73
C GLY A 105 5.39 3.39 12.04
N HIS A 106 4.96 4.65 12.15
CA HIS A 106 5.35 5.55 13.24
C HIS A 106 5.02 5.06 14.65
N PRO A 107 3.78 4.58 14.95
CA PRO A 107 3.46 4.17 16.33
C PRO A 107 4.38 3.07 16.84
N MET A 108 4.67 2.07 16.01
CA MET A 108 5.51 0.94 16.39
C MET A 108 6.96 1.36 16.56
N ALA A 109 7.47 2.22 15.68
CA ALA A 109 8.83 2.72 15.74
C ALA A 109 9.06 3.61 16.97
N ILE A 110 8.09 4.41 17.40
CA ILE A 110 8.17 5.23 18.62
C ILE A 110 8.41 4.35 19.84
N PHE A 111 7.62 3.27 19.99
CA PHE A 111 7.78 2.34 21.09
C PHE A 111 9.13 1.63 21.09
N ALA A 112 9.53 1.11 19.93
CA ALA A 112 10.83 0.45 19.78
C ALA A 112 11.99 1.41 20.08
N CYS A 113 11.94 2.63 19.55
CA CYS A 113 12.96 3.65 19.77
C CYS A 113 13.12 4.04 21.25
N ALA A 114 12.00 4.08 22.00
CA ALA A 114 12.03 4.46 23.42
C ALA A 114 12.79 3.45 24.29
N ILE A 115 12.74 2.16 23.97
CA ILE A 115 13.36 1.08 24.77
C ILE A 115 14.64 0.49 24.14
N LYS A 116 14.98 0.90 22.92
CA LYS A 116 16.12 0.37 22.15
C LYS A 116 17.42 0.28 22.96
N LYS A 117 17.75 1.34 23.68
CA LYS A 117 19.00 1.39 24.46
C LYS A 117 18.99 0.44 25.67
N ILE A 118 17.79 0.13 26.23
CA ILE A 118 17.65 -0.74 27.39
C ILE A 118 17.88 -2.18 26.99
N PHE A 119 17.33 -2.57 25.82
CA PHE A 119 17.35 -3.97 25.34
C PHE A 119 18.42 -4.25 24.27
N ASN A 120 19.22 -3.26 23.92
CA ASN A 120 20.38 -3.34 23.03
C ASN A 120 20.09 -4.06 21.69
N PHE A 121 18.98 -3.71 21.02
CA PHE A 121 18.66 -4.19 19.68
C PHE A 121 18.89 -3.08 18.62
N LYS A 122 19.06 -3.47 17.37
CA LYS A 122 19.06 -2.57 16.23
C LYS A 122 17.62 -2.27 15.79
N LEU A 123 17.33 -1.01 15.52
CA LEU A 123 16.01 -0.56 15.06
C LEU A 123 16.00 -0.29 13.57
N LEU A 124 15.25 -1.10 12.83
CA LEU A 124 14.83 -0.80 11.46
C LEU A 124 13.48 -0.10 11.51
N PHE A 125 13.44 1.17 11.11
CA PHE A 125 12.19 1.90 10.95
C PHE A 125 11.71 1.84 9.49
N ASP A 126 10.66 1.08 9.25
CA ASP A 126 9.97 1.00 7.97
C ASP A 126 8.96 2.16 7.88
N TYR A 127 9.39 3.26 7.23
CA TYR A 127 8.64 4.49 7.07
C TYR A 127 7.62 4.34 5.94
N ARG A 128 6.39 3.99 6.30
CA ARG A 128 5.32 3.63 5.35
C ARG A 128 4.49 4.82 4.86
N GLY A 129 5.08 6.01 4.82
CA GLY A 129 4.46 7.24 4.37
C GLY A 129 4.41 8.32 5.45
N MET A 130 4.05 9.53 5.08
CA MET A 130 3.96 10.70 5.96
C MET A 130 2.74 10.61 6.87
N TRP A 131 2.73 9.62 7.77
CA TRP A 131 1.57 9.21 8.55
C TRP A 131 0.86 10.36 9.30
N PRO A 132 1.54 11.33 9.97
CA PRO A 132 0.85 12.46 10.60
C PRO A 132 0.16 13.36 9.57
N ASP A 133 0.80 13.61 8.44
CA ASP A 133 0.25 14.43 7.35
C ASP A 133 -0.91 13.72 6.65
N GLU A 134 -0.85 12.37 6.50
CA GLU A 134 -1.97 11.58 5.99
C GLU A 134 -3.22 11.67 6.88
N LYS A 135 -3.06 11.71 8.21
CA LYS A 135 -4.20 11.88 9.13
C LYS A 135 -4.91 13.21 8.92
N LEU A 136 -4.18 14.25 8.53
CA LEU A 136 -4.76 15.54 8.13
C LEU A 136 -5.46 15.44 6.77
N SER A 137 -4.78 14.86 5.77
CA SER A 137 -5.33 14.72 4.40
C SER A 137 -6.60 13.86 4.37
N LYS A 138 -6.67 12.82 5.22
CA LYS A 138 -7.86 11.97 5.40
C LYS A 138 -8.98 12.62 6.23
N GLY A 139 -8.76 13.83 6.76
CA GLY A 139 -9.71 14.49 7.65
C GLY A 139 -9.86 13.84 9.03
N THR A 140 -9.07 12.78 9.33
CA THR A 140 -9.09 12.11 10.65
C THR A 140 -8.65 13.05 11.76
N TRP A 141 -7.67 13.91 11.48
CA TRP A 141 -7.27 15.00 12.34
C TRP A 141 -7.65 16.34 11.72
N ASN A 142 -8.11 17.27 12.57
CA ASN A 142 -8.42 18.63 12.17
C ASN A 142 -7.72 19.60 13.12
N LEU A 143 -6.81 20.41 12.59
CA LEU A 143 -5.98 21.33 13.38
C LEU A 143 -6.78 22.47 14.04
N LYS A 144 -8.08 22.61 13.73
CA LYS A 144 -8.97 23.51 14.50
C LYS A 144 -9.15 23.03 15.94
N PHE A 145 -9.05 21.72 16.21
CA PHE A 145 -9.15 21.16 17.55
C PHE A 145 -7.78 21.12 18.24
N ALA A 146 -7.71 21.63 19.48
CA ALA A 146 -6.47 21.70 20.27
C ALA A 146 -5.82 20.30 20.47
N THR A 147 -6.63 19.30 20.75
CA THR A 147 -6.19 17.90 20.93
C THR A 147 -5.48 17.37 19.68
N HIS A 148 -6.05 17.58 18.50
CA HIS A 148 -5.47 17.13 17.24
C HIS A 148 -4.18 17.91 16.91
N ARG A 149 -4.10 19.22 17.25
CA ARG A 149 -2.84 19.99 17.13
C ARG A 149 -1.72 19.44 17.99
N VAL A 150 -2.04 19.08 19.25
CA VAL A 150 -1.05 18.48 20.16
C VAL A 150 -0.57 17.13 19.63
N MET A 151 -1.50 16.26 19.20
CA MET A 151 -1.18 14.97 18.61
C MET A 151 -0.29 15.12 17.36
N TYR A 152 -0.68 15.99 16.44
CA TYR A 152 0.09 16.23 15.22
C TYR A 152 1.52 16.70 15.53
N LYS A 153 1.68 17.70 16.42
CA LYS A 153 2.99 18.21 16.86
C LYS A 153 3.83 17.10 17.53
N PHE A 154 3.19 16.28 18.37
CA PHE A 154 3.84 15.15 19.02
C PHE A 154 4.40 14.16 18.00
N PHE A 155 3.59 13.70 17.05
CA PHE A 155 4.03 12.75 16.04
C PHE A 155 5.04 13.33 15.06
N LYS A 156 4.93 14.61 14.68
CA LYS A 156 5.95 15.29 13.85
C LYS A 156 7.28 15.41 14.57
N LYS A 157 7.29 15.70 15.87
CA LYS A 157 8.51 15.71 16.67
C LYS A 157 9.15 14.31 16.74
N TRP A 158 8.33 13.28 16.95
CA TRP A 158 8.81 11.90 16.97
C TRP A 158 9.29 11.42 15.61
N GLU A 159 8.65 11.82 14.52
CA GLU A 159 9.13 11.54 13.16
C GLU A 159 10.58 11.94 12.98
N LEU A 160 10.93 13.19 13.33
CA LEU A 160 12.33 13.67 13.27
C LEU A 160 13.27 12.88 14.20
N ASN A 161 12.80 12.53 15.40
CA ASN A 161 13.58 11.69 16.31
C ASN A 161 13.84 10.30 15.74
N LEU A 162 12.85 9.68 15.09
CA LEU A 162 12.96 8.35 14.48
C LEU A 162 13.95 8.38 13.32
N LEU A 163 13.90 9.41 12.47
CA LEU A 163 14.85 9.58 11.36
C LEU A 163 16.31 9.63 11.83
N SER A 164 16.56 10.23 13.01
CA SER A 164 17.93 10.38 13.55
C SER A 164 18.40 9.21 14.42
N LYS A 165 17.47 8.50 15.10
CA LYS A 165 17.79 7.48 16.12
C LYS A 165 17.65 6.05 15.64
N SER A 166 16.97 5.79 14.53
CA SER A 166 16.92 4.47 13.94
C SER A 166 18.29 4.10 13.36
N ASP A 167 18.62 2.79 13.37
CA ASP A 167 19.88 2.29 12.81
C ASP A 167 19.78 2.19 11.30
N TYR A 168 18.59 1.92 10.80
CA TYR A 168 18.28 1.89 9.37
C TYR A 168 16.87 2.38 9.10
N LEU A 169 16.69 3.02 7.94
CA LEU A 169 15.40 3.55 7.47
C LEU A 169 15.01 2.92 6.14
N VAL A 170 13.77 2.52 5.98
CA VAL A 170 13.22 2.14 4.68
C VAL A 170 12.11 3.13 4.32
N PHE A 171 12.23 3.75 3.16
CA PHE A 171 11.20 4.63 2.61
C PHE A 171 10.49 3.95 1.45
N LEU A 172 9.24 4.32 1.21
CA LEU A 172 8.49 3.85 0.03
C LEU A 172 8.88 4.57 -1.25
N THR A 173 9.35 5.82 -1.13
CA THR A 173 9.59 6.71 -2.26
C THR A 173 10.88 7.49 -2.07
N GLU A 174 11.56 7.74 -3.17
CA GLU A 174 12.72 8.61 -3.19
C GLU A 174 12.35 10.06 -2.90
N ARG A 175 11.19 10.51 -3.37
CA ARG A 175 10.70 11.86 -3.12
C ARG A 175 10.58 12.17 -1.63
N VAL A 176 10.03 11.25 -0.82
CA VAL A 176 9.93 11.47 0.63
C VAL A 176 11.28 11.38 1.32
N ARG A 177 12.17 10.47 0.89
CA ARG A 177 13.53 10.42 1.40
C ARG A 177 14.26 11.74 1.14
N ASN A 178 14.21 12.25 -0.08
CA ASN A 178 14.85 13.49 -0.48
C ASN A 178 14.23 14.70 0.22
N HIS A 179 12.92 14.69 0.50
CA HIS A 179 12.27 15.73 1.32
C HIS A 179 12.94 15.88 2.69
N PHE A 180 13.36 14.79 3.32
CA PHE A 180 14.04 14.83 4.61
C PHE A 180 15.55 15.09 4.50
N ILE A 181 16.23 14.56 3.47
CA ILE A 181 17.67 14.82 3.25
C ILE A 181 17.92 16.29 2.95
N ASN A 182 17.08 16.92 2.16
CA ASN A 182 17.19 18.33 1.77
C ASN A 182 16.67 19.29 2.85
N SER A 183 16.17 18.78 3.98
CA SER A 183 15.85 19.61 5.13
C SER A 183 17.17 20.13 5.77
N GLU A 184 17.11 21.29 6.46
CA GLU A 184 18.27 21.97 7.06
C GLU A 184 19.10 21.10 8.03
N LYS A 185 18.58 19.93 8.41
CA LYS A 185 19.25 18.95 9.29
C LYS A 185 19.20 17.57 8.65
N PRO A 186 20.24 17.14 7.91
CA PRO A 186 20.33 15.79 7.40
C PRO A 186 20.40 14.81 8.58
N LEU A 187 19.27 14.15 8.87
CA LEU A 187 19.09 13.26 10.01
C LEU A 187 19.31 11.79 9.64
N ILE A 188 19.39 11.50 8.34
CA ILE A 188 19.36 10.14 7.81
C ILE A 188 20.78 9.60 7.66
N LYS A 189 21.08 8.52 8.36
CA LYS A 189 22.40 7.85 8.32
C LYS A 189 22.46 6.76 7.26
N LYS A 190 21.57 5.77 7.36
CA LYS A 190 21.47 4.64 6.43
C LYS A 190 20.02 4.48 5.99
N SER A 191 19.77 4.41 4.71
CA SER A 191 18.41 4.24 4.20
C SER A 191 18.36 3.56 2.84
N SER A 192 17.26 2.85 2.57
CA SER A 192 16.91 2.28 1.27
C SER A 192 15.51 2.70 0.84
N ILE A 193 15.23 2.61 -0.45
CA ILE A 193 13.90 2.76 -1.03
C ILE A 193 13.37 1.37 -1.34
N ILE A 194 12.26 1.01 -0.72
CA ILE A 194 11.55 -0.25 -1.00
C ILE A 194 10.07 0.08 -1.20
N PRO A 195 9.62 0.27 -2.45
CA PRO A 195 8.21 0.54 -2.77
C PRO A 195 7.29 -0.61 -2.34
N CYS A 196 5.99 -0.38 -2.36
CA CYS A 196 5.02 -1.46 -2.21
C CYS A 196 5.14 -2.42 -3.39
N ALA A 197 5.63 -3.63 -3.14
CA ALA A 197 5.83 -4.63 -4.16
C ALA A 197 4.61 -5.54 -4.36
N ALA A 198 4.54 -6.16 -5.52
CA ALA A 198 3.55 -7.16 -5.88
C ALA A 198 4.20 -8.54 -6.03
N ASP A 199 3.44 -9.58 -5.72
CA ASP A 199 3.85 -10.95 -5.96
C ASP A 199 3.66 -11.31 -7.44
N TYR A 200 4.73 -11.27 -8.21
CA TYR A 200 4.73 -11.56 -9.65
C TYR A 200 4.43 -13.05 -9.96
N THR A 201 4.39 -13.92 -8.96
CA THR A 201 3.92 -15.30 -9.15
C THR A 201 2.41 -15.39 -9.02
N LEU A 202 1.81 -14.71 -8.03
CA LEU A 202 0.36 -14.61 -7.89
C LEU A 202 -0.27 -13.79 -9.03
N PHE A 203 0.37 -12.68 -9.40
CA PHE A 203 -0.07 -11.80 -10.49
C PHE A 203 0.64 -12.16 -11.79
N ASN A 204 0.24 -13.30 -12.37
CA ASN A 204 0.78 -13.80 -13.63
C ASN A 204 -0.33 -13.93 -14.68
N PHE A 205 -0.25 -13.15 -15.75
CA PHE A 205 -1.34 -13.09 -16.75
C PHE A 205 -1.53 -14.40 -17.56
N SER A 206 -0.50 -15.24 -17.66
CA SER A 206 -0.59 -16.53 -18.35
C SER A 206 -1.60 -17.48 -17.67
N ASP A 207 -1.73 -17.38 -16.34
CA ASP A 207 -2.55 -18.29 -15.55
C ASP A 207 -4.06 -18.04 -15.73
N TYR A 208 -4.44 -16.84 -16.20
CA TYR A 208 -5.83 -16.40 -16.30
C TYR A 208 -6.28 -16.15 -17.75
N SER A 209 -5.44 -16.37 -18.73
CA SER A 209 -5.71 -16.02 -20.12
C SER A 209 -6.91 -16.77 -20.72
N SER A 210 -7.12 -18.04 -20.35
CA SER A 210 -8.22 -18.87 -20.83
C SER A 210 -9.59 -18.37 -20.37
N GLU A 211 -9.68 -17.81 -19.17
CA GLU A 211 -10.94 -17.33 -18.60
C GLU A 211 -11.29 -15.90 -19.03
N LYS A 212 -10.32 -15.15 -19.54
CA LYS A 212 -10.48 -13.73 -19.88
C LYS A 212 -11.63 -13.46 -20.84
N LYS A 213 -11.74 -14.28 -21.90
CA LYS A 213 -12.80 -14.11 -22.92
C LYS A 213 -14.19 -14.34 -22.31
N PHE A 214 -14.33 -15.39 -21.52
CA PHE A 214 -15.58 -15.70 -20.82
C PHE A 214 -16.00 -14.60 -19.87
N LEU A 215 -15.06 -14.10 -19.04
CA LEU A 215 -15.33 -13.01 -18.10
C LEU A 215 -15.70 -11.70 -18.80
N LYS A 216 -15.02 -11.35 -19.92
CA LYS A 216 -15.39 -10.18 -20.70
C LYS A 216 -16.81 -10.27 -21.21
N SER A 217 -17.22 -11.46 -21.71
CA SER A 217 -18.58 -11.69 -22.18
C SER A 217 -19.60 -11.62 -21.06
N SER A 218 -19.36 -12.26 -19.93
CA SER A 218 -20.29 -12.25 -18.79
C SER A 218 -20.52 -10.82 -18.21
N LEU A 219 -19.55 -9.91 -18.39
CA LEU A 219 -19.65 -8.52 -17.97
C LEU A 219 -20.12 -7.58 -19.09
N SER A 220 -20.33 -8.11 -20.31
CA SER A 220 -20.68 -7.32 -21.52
C SER A 220 -19.60 -6.29 -21.89
N PHE A 221 -18.32 -6.71 -21.84
CA PHE A 221 -17.15 -5.86 -22.12
C PHE A 221 -16.37 -6.29 -23.38
N GLU A 222 -16.94 -7.11 -24.25
CA GLU A 222 -16.22 -7.80 -25.35
C GLU A 222 -15.39 -6.86 -26.22
N ASN A 223 -15.98 -5.75 -26.64
CA ASN A 223 -15.37 -4.80 -27.59
C ASN A 223 -14.98 -3.47 -26.95
N ASN A 224 -15.08 -3.37 -25.64
CA ASN A 224 -14.86 -2.10 -24.95
C ASN A 224 -13.44 -1.98 -24.40
N LEU A 225 -12.94 -0.77 -24.39
CA LEU A 225 -11.79 -0.36 -23.58
C LEU A 225 -12.23 -0.39 -22.12
N VAL A 226 -11.66 -1.29 -21.33
CA VAL A 226 -12.03 -1.44 -19.91
C VAL A 226 -11.11 -0.55 -19.07
N LEU A 227 -11.64 0.55 -18.55
CA LEU A 227 -10.96 1.36 -17.55
C LEU A 227 -11.24 0.76 -16.16
N GLY A 228 -10.18 0.27 -15.53
CA GLY A 228 -10.27 -0.38 -14.24
C GLY A 228 -9.97 0.55 -13.07
N TYR A 229 -10.71 0.38 -11.99
CA TYR A 229 -10.41 0.99 -10.70
C TYR A 229 -10.23 -0.12 -9.67
N LEU A 230 -9.13 -0.09 -8.90
CA LEU A 230 -8.86 -1.04 -7.82
C LEU A 230 -8.57 -0.31 -6.52
N GLY A 231 -9.30 -0.63 -5.45
CA GLY A 231 -9.02 -0.14 -4.11
C GLY A 231 -10.17 0.59 -3.43
N SER A 232 -9.86 1.30 -2.36
CA SER A 232 -10.86 1.99 -1.55
C SER A 232 -11.40 3.25 -2.25
N ILE A 233 -12.66 3.56 -1.97
CA ILE A 233 -13.25 4.87 -2.25
C ILE A 233 -13.00 5.75 -1.00
N GLY A 234 -12.44 6.93 -1.18
CA GLY A 234 -12.17 7.82 -0.05
C GLY A 234 -11.27 9.01 -0.40
N PRO A 235 -10.99 9.89 0.55
CA PRO A 235 -10.45 11.23 0.31
C PRO A 235 -9.01 11.26 -0.26
N LEU A 236 -8.29 10.15 -0.22
CA LEU A 236 -6.95 10.04 -0.82
C LEU A 236 -6.98 9.72 -2.31
N TYR A 237 -8.11 9.22 -2.81
CA TYR A 237 -8.26 8.79 -4.19
C TYR A 237 -9.29 9.65 -4.90
N ASP A 238 -9.01 10.04 -6.13
CA ASP A 238 -9.93 10.83 -6.95
C ASP A 238 -10.82 9.90 -7.80
N PHE A 239 -11.81 9.30 -7.14
CA PHE A 239 -12.80 8.46 -7.83
C PHE A 239 -13.66 9.26 -8.81
N LYS A 240 -13.93 10.54 -8.49
CA LYS A 240 -14.64 11.43 -9.40
C LYS A 240 -13.85 11.70 -10.70
N GLY A 241 -12.53 11.85 -10.60
CA GLY A 241 -11.64 11.94 -11.76
C GLY A 241 -11.73 10.69 -12.65
N TYR A 242 -11.79 9.49 -12.05
CA TYR A 242 -12.03 8.23 -12.78
C TYR A 242 -13.37 8.26 -13.54
N LEU A 243 -14.46 8.69 -12.91
CA LEU A 243 -15.76 8.80 -13.57
C LEU A 243 -15.76 9.87 -14.67
N ASN A 244 -15.07 10.99 -14.45
CA ASN A 244 -14.87 12.01 -15.47
C ASN A 244 -14.10 11.48 -16.68
N LEU A 245 -13.06 10.65 -16.48
CA LEU A 245 -12.32 10.05 -17.60
C LEU A 245 -13.23 9.16 -18.46
N ILE A 246 -14.08 8.35 -17.85
CA ILE A 246 -15.08 7.56 -18.57
C ILE A 246 -16.02 8.47 -19.36
N LYS A 247 -16.56 9.52 -18.73
CA LYS A 247 -17.47 10.49 -19.35
C LYS A 247 -16.85 11.17 -20.57
N VAL A 248 -15.65 11.71 -20.40
CA VAL A 248 -14.90 12.37 -21.49
C VAL A 248 -14.64 11.40 -22.65
N GLY A 249 -14.30 10.15 -22.34
CA GLY A 249 -14.09 9.14 -23.37
C GLY A 249 -15.36 8.83 -24.18
N LEU A 250 -16.51 8.70 -23.52
CA LEU A 250 -17.80 8.46 -24.16
C LEU A 250 -18.25 9.69 -25.00
N GLU A 251 -18.04 10.91 -24.52
CA GLU A 251 -18.29 12.15 -25.25
C GLU A 251 -17.42 12.26 -26.50
N ASN A 252 -16.26 11.60 -26.49
CA ASN A 252 -15.35 11.47 -27.62
C ASN A 252 -15.54 10.17 -28.43
N HIS A 253 -16.69 9.52 -28.33
CA HIS A 253 -17.07 8.33 -29.11
C HIS A 253 -16.15 7.12 -28.93
N LEU A 254 -15.49 6.96 -27.78
CA LEU A 254 -14.80 5.73 -27.44
C LEU A 254 -15.78 4.73 -26.79
N SER A 255 -15.68 3.47 -27.19
CA SER A 255 -16.41 2.37 -26.53
C SER A 255 -15.70 2.01 -25.22
N ILE A 256 -16.13 2.63 -24.11
CA ILE A 256 -15.53 2.48 -22.79
C ILE A 256 -16.50 1.78 -21.84
N SER A 257 -15.97 0.86 -21.03
CA SER A 257 -16.62 0.29 -19.84
C SER A 257 -15.77 0.52 -18.62
N GLY A 258 -16.43 0.62 -17.45
CA GLY A 258 -15.78 0.70 -16.15
C GLY A 258 -15.84 -0.63 -15.40
N LEU A 259 -14.72 -1.03 -14.78
CA LEU A 259 -14.72 -2.14 -13.82
C LEU A 259 -14.09 -1.68 -12.51
N VAL A 260 -14.92 -1.59 -11.47
CA VAL A 260 -14.55 -1.11 -10.14
C VAL A 260 -14.43 -2.32 -9.20
N ILE A 261 -13.25 -2.57 -8.69
CA ILE A 261 -12.98 -3.61 -7.69
C ILE A 261 -12.69 -2.93 -6.36
N THR A 262 -13.62 -3.04 -5.41
CA THR A 262 -13.53 -2.31 -4.13
C THR A 262 -14.23 -3.07 -3.00
N ASN A 263 -13.77 -2.83 -1.76
CA ASN A 263 -14.49 -3.25 -0.55
C ASN A 263 -15.52 -2.20 -0.08
N ASN A 264 -15.56 -1.02 -0.73
CA ASN A 264 -16.53 0.04 -0.48
C ASN A 264 -17.61 0.01 -1.58
N LEU A 265 -18.32 -1.11 -1.73
CA LEU A 265 -19.24 -1.31 -2.85
C LEU A 265 -20.38 -0.29 -2.85
N GLU A 266 -21.03 -0.10 -1.69
CA GLU A 266 -22.12 0.86 -1.52
C GLU A 266 -21.69 2.30 -1.85
N ASP A 267 -20.52 2.74 -1.35
CA ASP A 267 -19.97 4.07 -1.64
C ASP A 267 -19.72 4.24 -3.14
N ALA A 268 -19.19 3.20 -3.82
CA ALA A 268 -18.92 3.25 -5.25
C ALA A 268 -20.20 3.36 -6.08
N GLU A 269 -21.21 2.54 -5.77
CA GLU A 269 -22.50 2.54 -6.45
C GLU A 269 -23.27 3.86 -6.23
N GLU A 270 -23.18 4.41 -5.01
CA GLU A 270 -23.79 5.70 -4.69
C GLU A 270 -23.12 6.83 -5.50
N GLU A 271 -21.79 6.90 -5.55
CA GLU A 271 -21.07 7.92 -6.33
C GLU A 271 -21.37 7.79 -7.83
N ILE A 272 -21.43 6.56 -8.38
CA ILE A 272 -21.76 6.32 -9.79
C ILE A 272 -23.19 6.75 -10.08
N SER A 273 -24.16 6.43 -9.21
CA SER A 273 -25.58 6.75 -9.40
C SER A 273 -25.86 8.26 -9.38
N ARG A 274 -25.07 9.01 -8.61
CA ARG A 274 -25.16 10.48 -8.52
C ARG A 274 -24.40 11.19 -9.62
N PHE A 275 -23.54 10.46 -10.35
CA PHE A 275 -22.68 11.07 -11.37
C PHE A 275 -23.45 11.31 -12.65
N ASP A 276 -23.42 12.54 -13.15
CA ASP A 276 -24.11 12.94 -14.39
C ASP A 276 -23.30 12.55 -15.65
N PHE A 277 -23.64 11.41 -16.23
CA PHE A 277 -23.12 10.97 -17.53
C PHE A 277 -23.87 11.57 -18.71
N LYS A 278 -24.79 12.52 -18.49
CA LYS A 278 -25.69 13.12 -19.49
C LYS A 278 -26.51 12.03 -20.18
N LYS A 279 -26.46 11.97 -21.54
CA LYS A 279 -27.19 10.97 -22.34
C LYS A 279 -26.43 9.65 -22.50
N ASN A 280 -25.16 9.61 -22.10
CA ASN A 280 -24.31 8.43 -22.23
C ASN A 280 -24.40 7.60 -20.93
N ASN A 281 -24.96 6.41 -21.02
CA ASN A 281 -25.05 5.51 -19.87
C ASN A 281 -23.97 4.43 -19.98
N PRO A 282 -22.78 4.60 -19.34
CA PRO A 282 -21.69 3.64 -19.47
C PRO A 282 -22.01 2.33 -18.77
N SER A 283 -21.49 1.22 -19.31
CA SER A 283 -21.48 -0.04 -18.56
C SER A 283 -20.38 0.02 -17.49
N ILE A 284 -20.75 0.33 -16.25
CA ILE A 284 -19.85 0.26 -15.09
C ILE A 284 -20.31 -0.89 -14.19
N LYS A 285 -19.39 -1.78 -13.87
CA LYS A 285 -19.63 -2.90 -12.95
C LYS A 285 -18.78 -2.71 -11.70
N CYS A 286 -19.41 -2.95 -10.53
CA CYS A 286 -18.74 -2.90 -9.22
C CYS A 286 -18.68 -4.29 -8.63
N LEU A 287 -17.52 -4.70 -8.11
CA LEU A 287 -17.29 -6.01 -7.53
C LEU A 287 -16.50 -5.89 -6.23
N THR A 288 -16.83 -6.76 -5.27
CA THR A 288 -15.96 -7.07 -4.12
C THR A 288 -15.39 -8.46 -4.33
N LEU A 289 -14.07 -8.58 -4.29
CA LEU A 289 -13.35 -9.81 -4.60
C LEU A 289 -12.40 -10.19 -3.46
N SER A 290 -12.17 -11.49 -3.29
CA SER A 290 -11.08 -11.98 -2.45
C SER A 290 -9.72 -11.66 -3.08
N ARG A 291 -8.66 -11.71 -2.27
CA ARG A 291 -7.29 -11.43 -2.75
C ARG A 291 -6.86 -12.34 -3.90
N GLU A 292 -7.29 -13.58 -3.85
CA GLU A 292 -6.97 -14.64 -4.81
C GLU A 292 -7.72 -14.46 -6.14
N GLU A 293 -8.88 -13.80 -6.11
CA GLU A 293 -9.68 -13.52 -7.31
C GLU A 293 -9.24 -12.26 -8.05
N VAL A 294 -8.64 -11.29 -7.32
CA VAL A 294 -8.22 -10.00 -7.90
C VAL A 294 -7.42 -10.16 -9.19
N PRO A 295 -6.38 -11.02 -9.31
CA PRO A 295 -5.60 -11.15 -10.54
C PRO A 295 -6.45 -11.53 -11.74
N LYS A 296 -7.45 -12.41 -11.55
CA LYS A 296 -8.36 -12.91 -12.58
C LYS A 296 -9.19 -11.79 -13.22
N TYR A 297 -9.67 -10.83 -12.43
CA TYR A 297 -10.45 -9.70 -12.92
C TYR A 297 -9.59 -8.53 -13.36
N LEU A 298 -8.47 -8.30 -12.68
CA LEU A 298 -7.55 -7.22 -12.99
C LEU A 298 -6.98 -7.34 -14.43
N GLN A 299 -6.75 -8.55 -14.94
CA GLN A 299 -6.31 -8.77 -16.32
C GLN A 299 -7.33 -8.33 -17.38
N LEU A 300 -8.60 -8.06 -17.00
CA LEU A 300 -9.62 -7.53 -17.91
C LEU A 300 -9.40 -6.07 -18.21
N PHE A 301 -8.71 -5.35 -17.34
CA PHE A 301 -8.42 -3.93 -17.53
C PHE A 301 -7.59 -3.73 -18.80
N SER A 302 -7.97 -2.76 -19.57
CA SER A 302 -7.11 -2.19 -20.62
C SER A 302 -6.09 -1.26 -19.99
N TYR A 303 -6.52 -0.51 -18.95
CA TYR A 303 -5.70 0.35 -18.11
C TYR A 303 -6.22 0.31 -16.68
N LEU A 304 -5.31 0.34 -15.70
CA LEU A 304 -5.65 0.68 -14.33
C LEU A 304 -5.61 2.21 -14.18
N VAL A 305 -6.72 2.81 -13.79
CA VAL A 305 -6.77 4.23 -13.44
C VAL A 305 -6.47 4.39 -11.94
N SER A 306 -5.43 5.14 -11.62
CA SER A 306 -4.96 5.35 -10.25
C SER A 306 -4.78 6.84 -9.97
N PHE A 307 -5.87 7.59 -9.95
CA PHE A 307 -5.86 8.99 -9.58
C PHE A 307 -5.86 9.17 -8.06
N CYS A 308 -5.03 10.08 -7.59
CA CYS A 308 -4.90 10.42 -6.18
C CYS A 308 -5.14 11.92 -5.96
N THR A 309 -5.77 12.24 -4.84
CA THR A 309 -5.91 13.63 -4.41
C THR A 309 -4.55 14.18 -3.97
N ILE A 310 -4.11 15.27 -4.59
CA ILE A 310 -2.81 15.87 -4.29
C ILE A 310 -2.83 16.50 -2.89
N SER A 311 -1.89 16.10 -2.07
CA SER A 311 -1.72 16.56 -0.71
C SER A 311 -0.24 16.48 -0.32
N LYS A 312 0.13 17.11 0.80
CA LYS A 312 1.51 17.06 1.29
C LYS A 312 2.02 15.63 1.53
N SER A 313 1.14 14.73 1.97
CA SER A 313 1.51 13.35 2.30
C SER A 313 1.65 12.44 1.08
N ILE A 314 1.11 12.84 -0.08
CA ILE A 314 1.05 11.97 -1.26
C ILE A 314 2.42 11.65 -1.86
N ILE A 315 3.43 12.48 -1.62
CA ILE A 315 4.81 12.21 -2.05
C ILE A 315 5.40 10.95 -1.42
N GLY A 316 4.86 10.49 -0.29
CA GLY A 316 5.25 9.25 0.38
C GLY A 316 4.37 8.04 0.01
N ALA A 317 3.44 8.19 -0.92
CA ALA A 317 2.55 7.12 -1.33
C ALA A 317 3.21 6.20 -2.37
N SER A 318 3.04 4.89 -2.17
CA SER A 318 3.36 3.86 -3.16
C SER A 318 2.16 2.92 -3.27
N PRO A 319 1.19 3.22 -4.16
CA PRO A 319 -0.03 2.44 -4.24
C PRO A 319 0.23 1.01 -4.72
N THR A 320 -0.03 0.02 -3.88
CA THR A 320 0.20 -1.42 -4.17
C THR A 320 -0.46 -1.88 -5.46
N LYS A 321 -1.66 -1.38 -5.74
CA LYS A 321 -2.44 -1.70 -6.95
C LYS A 321 -1.70 -1.44 -8.26
N ILE A 322 -0.77 -0.47 -8.27
CA ILE A 322 0.04 -0.15 -9.45
C ILE A 322 0.99 -1.31 -9.77
N GLY A 323 1.74 -1.80 -8.79
CA GLY A 323 2.60 -2.97 -8.97
C GLY A 323 1.83 -4.22 -9.37
N GLU A 324 0.63 -4.41 -8.81
CA GLU A 324 -0.27 -5.54 -9.13
C GLU A 324 -0.76 -5.48 -10.58
N ALA A 325 -1.19 -4.32 -11.07
CA ALA A 325 -1.62 -4.15 -12.45
C ALA A 325 -0.46 -4.34 -13.45
N LEU A 326 0.66 -3.66 -13.18
CA LEU A 326 1.85 -3.75 -14.04
C LEU A 326 2.41 -5.17 -14.11
N SER A 327 2.34 -5.95 -13.02
CA SER A 327 2.76 -7.36 -13.02
C SER A 327 1.91 -8.25 -13.91
N LEU A 328 0.65 -7.88 -14.16
CA LEU A 328 -0.24 -8.53 -15.15
C LEU A 328 -0.11 -7.93 -16.56
N GLY A 329 0.87 -7.05 -16.79
CA GLY A 329 1.04 -6.36 -18.06
C GLY A 329 -0.07 -5.35 -18.37
N VAL A 330 -0.78 -4.88 -17.34
CA VAL A 330 -1.80 -3.85 -17.45
C VAL A 330 -1.17 -2.47 -17.24
N PRO A 331 -1.15 -1.60 -18.27
CA PRO A 331 -0.61 -0.25 -18.14
C PRO A 331 -1.47 0.61 -17.20
N ILE A 332 -0.90 1.69 -16.70
CA ILE A 332 -1.56 2.57 -15.74
C ILE A 332 -1.87 3.95 -16.33
N ILE A 333 -2.91 4.60 -15.81
CA ILE A 333 -3.17 6.02 -15.97
C ILE A 333 -3.11 6.65 -14.59
N SER A 334 -2.21 7.61 -14.39
CA SER A 334 -2.03 8.28 -13.10
C SER A 334 -1.89 9.78 -13.29
N ASN A 335 -2.27 10.55 -12.27
CA ASN A 335 -1.92 11.97 -12.22
C ASN A 335 -0.55 12.17 -11.58
N SER A 336 0.11 13.26 -11.94
CA SER A 336 1.43 13.65 -11.42
C SER A 336 1.40 13.95 -9.92
N GLY A 337 2.56 13.84 -9.29
CA GLY A 337 2.77 14.19 -7.90
C GLY A 337 2.61 13.04 -6.91
N VAL A 338 2.26 11.84 -7.36
CA VAL A 338 2.00 10.67 -6.51
C VAL A 338 3.29 9.87 -6.30
N GLY A 339 3.89 9.97 -5.12
CA GLY A 339 5.13 9.24 -4.81
C GLY A 339 6.17 9.38 -5.92
N ASP A 340 6.73 8.25 -6.36
CA ASP A 340 7.70 8.17 -7.46
C ASP A 340 7.07 7.78 -8.81
N ILE A 341 5.73 7.80 -8.93
CA ILE A 341 5.01 7.32 -10.14
C ILE A 341 5.41 8.10 -11.39
N ASP A 342 5.65 9.41 -11.26
CA ASP A 342 6.08 10.26 -12.38
C ASP A 342 7.39 9.73 -12.99
N SER A 343 8.40 9.48 -12.17
CA SER A 343 9.69 8.94 -12.60
C SER A 343 9.57 7.51 -13.13
N ILE A 344 8.76 6.68 -12.48
CA ILE A 344 8.53 5.29 -12.89
C ILE A 344 7.87 5.23 -14.27
N ILE A 345 6.79 6.00 -14.52
CA ILE A 345 6.14 6.03 -15.84
C ILE A 345 7.11 6.59 -16.89
N ASN A 346 7.82 7.67 -16.59
CA ASN A 346 8.78 8.28 -17.52
C ASN A 346 9.92 7.34 -17.90
N GLU A 347 10.40 6.53 -16.95
CA GLU A 347 11.48 5.57 -17.19
C GLU A 347 10.97 4.31 -17.90
N THR A 348 9.87 3.73 -17.42
CA THR A 348 9.37 2.43 -17.92
C THR A 348 8.52 2.54 -19.16
N LYS A 349 7.91 3.71 -19.42
CA LYS A 349 6.89 3.90 -20.45
C LYS A 349 5.70 2.94 -20.33
N CYS A 350 5.37 2.52 -19.09
CA CYS A 350 4.33 1.54 -18.81
C CYS A 350 2.95 2.17 -18.47
N GLY A 351 2.68 3.38 -18.97
CA GLY A 351 1.42 4.06 -18.70
C GLY A 351 1.37 5.48 -19.22
N ILE A 352 0.28 6.16 -18.90
CA ILE A 352 0.00 7.54 -19.22
C ILE A 352 0.07 8.37 -17.93
N LEU A 353 0.82 9.44 -17.96
CA LEU A 353 0.97 10.38 -16.84
C LEU A 353 0.27 11.68 -17.19
N LEU A 354 -0.75 12.06 -16.45
CA LEU A 354 -1.45 13.32 -16.57
C LEU A 354 -0.89 14.35 -15.60
N GLU A 355 -0.93 15.62 -15.95
CA GLU A 355 -0.56 16.70 -15.05
C GLU A 355 -1.50 16.74 -13.83
N ASP A 356 -2.80 16.67 -14.10
CA ASP A 356 -3.88 16.63 -13.10
C ASP A 356 -5.11 15.85 -13.62
N THR A 357 -6.24 15.96 -12.94
CA THR A 357 -7.53 15.35 -13.35
C THR A 357 -8.54 16.37 -13.89
N SER A 358 -8.06 17.52 -14.42
CA SER A 358 -8.88 18.51 -15.12
C SER A 358 -9.45 17.94 -16.43
N ILE A 359 -10.52 18.54 -16.93
CA ILE A 359 -11.15 18.09 -18.18
C ILE A 359 -10.16 18.17 -19.36
N GLU A 360 -9.30 19.19 -19.40
CA GLU A 360 -8.25 19.34 -20.41
C GLU A 360 -7.24 18.20 -20.37
N SER A 361 -6.73 17.85 -19.17
CA SER A 361 -5.82 16.73 -18.99
C SER A 361 -6.47 15.40 -19.34
N LEU A 362 -7.75 15.20 -18.96
CA LEU A 362 -8.51 14.00 -19.33
C LEU A 362 -8.75 13.93 -20.86
N GLN A 363 -9.00 15.05 -21.53
CA GLN A 363 -9.12 15.09 -22.99
C GLN A 363 -7.80 14.68 -23.68
N THR A 364 -6.67 15.15 -23.16
CA THR A 364 -5.34 14.75 -23.63
C THR A 364 -5.15 13.24 -23.47
N CYS A 365 -5.51 12.69 -22.30
CA CYS A 365 -5.48 11.25 -22.05
C CYS A 365 -6.29 10.45 -23.08
N ILE A 366 -7.50 10.91 -23.42
CA ILE A 366 -8.35 10.24 -24.42
C ILE A 366 -7.68 10.22 -25.81
N ASN A 367 -6.98 11.27 -26.19
CA ASN A 367 -6.23 11.30 -27.45
C ASN A 367 -5.06 10.30 -27.43
N GLU A 368 -4.37 10.16 -26.29
CA GLU A 368 -3.31 9.16 -26.13
C GLU A 368 -3.87 7.73 -26.18
N LEU A 369 -5.01 7.45 -25.52
CA LEU A 369 -5.67 6.15 -25.53
C LEU A 369 -6.03 5.64 -26.94
N ARG A 370 -6.25 6.55 -27.91
CA ARG A 370 -6.51 6.19 -29.32
C ARG A 370 -5.26 5.74 -30.05
N ASN A 371 -4.12 6.29 -29.69
CA ASN A 371 -2.88 6.18 -30.46
C ASN A 371 -1.85 5.24 -29.83
N GLN A 372 -2.01 4.92 -28.54
CA GLN A 372 -1.05 4.08 -27.81
C GLN A 372 -1.57 2.65 -27.63
N SER A 373 -0.68 1.71 -27.86
CA SER A 373 -0.87 0.31 -27.48
C SER A 373 0.31 -0.17 -26.66
N PHE A 374 0.04 -0.96 -25.63
CA PHE A 374 1.07 -1.48 -24.73
C PHE A 374 1.21 -2.99 -24.90
N ASN A 375 2.47 -3.42 -25.10
CA ASN A 375 2.79 -4.84 -25.07
C ASN A 375 2.85 -5.31 -23.60
N LYS A 376 2.10 -6.35 -23.26
CA LYS A 376 1.97 -6.84 -21.87
C LYS A 376 3.28 -7.36 -21.29
N ASP A 377 4.04 -8.09 -22.10
CA ASP A 377 5.34 -8.64 -21.65
C ASP A 377 6.32 -7.50 -21.38
N PHE A 378 6.32 -6.47 -22.23
CA PHE A 378 7.12 -5.26 -22.02
C PHE A 378 6.74 -4.55 -20.72
N VAL A 379 5.44 -4.28 -20.50
CA VAL A 379 4.95 -3.62 -19.27
C VAL A 379 5.36 -4.40 -18.02
N ARG A 380 5.14 -5.72 -18.03
CA ARG A 380 5.54 -6.60 -16.93
C ARG A 380 7.03 -6.57 -16.66
N LYS A 381 7.85 -6.71 -17.71
CA LYS A 381 9.31 -6.75 -17.62
C LYS A 381 9.88 -5.43 -17.10
N GLU A 382 9.46 -4.30 -17.67
CA GLU A 382 9.98 -2.99 -17.28
C GLU A 382 9.58 -2.58 -15.87
N SER A 383 8.39 -2.97 -15.41
CA SER A 383 7.92 -2.67 -14.06
C SER A 383 8.54 -3.57 -12.97
N GLN A 384 9.05 -4.73 -13.35
CA GLN A 384 9.58 -5.73 -12.42
C GLN A 384 10.69 -5.17 -11.53
N LYS A 385 11.58 -4.34 -12.09
CA LYS A 385 12.69 -3.72 -11.35
C LYS A 385 12.25 -2.84 -10.17
N PHE A 386 11.01 -2.32 -10.21
CA PHE A 386 10.45 -1.47 -9.15
C PHE A 386 9.55 -2.25 -8.18
N PHE A 387 8.77 -3.20 -8.72
CA PHE A 387 7.65 -3.75 -7.98
C PHE A 387 7.72 -5.25 -7.69
N ASP A 388 8.79 -5.96 -8.08
CA ASP A 388 8.90 -7.39 -7.79
C ASP A 388 9.19 -7.63 -6.30
N LEU A 389 8.31 -8.40 -5.66
CA LEU A 389 8.48 -8.84 -4.26
C LEU A 389 9.82 -9.55 -4.02
N ASN A 390 10.36 -10.26 -5.03
CA ASN A 390 11.65 -10.94 -4.89
C ASN A 390 12.81 -9.95 -4.82
N ILE A 391 12.71 -8.80 -5.46
CA ILE A 391 13.71 -7.73 -5.34
C ILE A 391 13.56 -7.07 -3.96
N ALA A 392 12.34 -6.68 -3.62
CA ALA A 392 12.07 -6.01 -2.36
C ALA A 392 12.47 -6.85 -1.13
N PHE A 393 12.18 -8.16 -1.12
CA PHE A 393 12.59 -9.03 -0.02
C PHE A 393 14.12 -9.15 0.10
N ARG A 394 14.86 -9.21 -1.02
CA ARG A 394 16.33 -9.26 -1.01
C ARG A 394 16.92 -7.98 -0.40
N GLU A 395 16.33 -6.83 -0.68
CA GLU A 395 16.73 -5.56 -0.06
C GLU A 395 16.54 -5.59 1.46
N TYR A 396 15.39 -6.07 1.96
CA TYR A 396 15.20 -6.24 3.41
C TYR A 396 16.19 -7.23 4.02
N LEU A 397 16.49 -8.32 3.32
CA LEU A 397 17.47 -9.30 3.78
C LEU A 397 18.89 -8.70 3.87
N ASN A 398 19.29 -7.90 2.89
CA ASN A 398 20.56 -7.18 2.91
C ASN A 398 20.62 -6.19 4.08
N ILE A 399 19.52 -5.47 4.34
CA ILE A 399 19.42 -4.57 5.49
C ILE A 399 19.58 -5.35 6.81
N TYR A 400 18.92 -6.50 6.96
CA TYR A 400 19.05 -7.32 8.16
C TYR A 400 20.49 -7.80 8.37
N LYS A 401 21.16 -8.28 7.31
CA LYS A 401 22.58 -8.67 7.38
C LYS A 401 23.47 -7.51 7.77
N THR A 402 23.24 -6.32 7.23
CA THR A 402 23.99 -5.10 7.59
C THR A 402 23.81 -4.75 9.06
N LEU A 403 22.57 -4.83 9.57
CA LEU A 403 22.30 -4.53 10.97
C LEU A 403 22.87 -5.57 11.94
N ASP A 404 22.91 -6.84 11.53
CA ASP A 404 23.48 -7.94 12.34
C ASP A 404 25.00 -7.84 12.41
N SER A 405 25.67 -7.42 11.33
CA SER A 405 27.13 -7.21 11.31
C SER A 405 27.59 -5.99 12.10
N ASP A 406 26.70 -5.01 12.29
CA ASP A 406 26.97 -3.80 13.10
C ASP A 406 26.65 -4.00 14.60
N SER A 407 26.30 -5.25 15.04
CA SER A 407 25.79 -5.58 16.38
C SER A 407 26.87 -5.90 17.37
#